data_f311f6ca15b739315ceda06c99a97d61
#
_entry.id   f311f6ca15b739315ceda06c99a97d61
#
_cell.length_a   1.000
_cell.length_b   1.000
_cell.length_c   1.000
_cell.angle_alpha   90.00
_cell.angle_beta   90.00
_cell.angle_gamma   90.00
#
_symmetry.space_group_name_H-M   'P 1'
#
loop_
_entity.id
_entity.type
_entity.pdbx_description
1 polymer ?
#
loop_
_entity_poly.entity_id
_entity_poly.type
_entity_poly.pdbx_seq_one_letter_code
_entity_poly.pdbx_strand_id
1 'polypeptide(L)'
;MKIGILPVGQPVNASVIGRIQESLKMIFPKTTCIILDKTLPIPEEAFNKARQQYNSTIILNRIHGCAEEREVLDRILGITNVDLFVPNLNFVFGEAECPGKAALISLKRLKPEFYGKTANTDLLIERGTKEAVHEIGHTLGLTHCPNPFCVMHFSNSIFDTDTKQSLFCNRCYLKIEKAVNNLR
;
A
#
# COMPACT_ATOMS: atom_id res chain seq x y z
N MET A 1 -12.41 -11.80 -0.97
CA MET A 1 -11.00 -11.61 -0.54
C MET A 1 -10.97 -11.08 0.89
N LYS A 2 -10.04 -11.55 1.71
CA LYS A 2 -9.84 -11.06 3.09
C LYS A 2 -8.50 -10.34 3.20
N ILE A 3 -8.51 -9.04 3.53
CA ILE A 3 -7.30 -8.22 3.67
C ILE A 3 -7.07 -7.92 5.15
N GLY A 4 -5.85 -8.18 5.66
CA GLY A 4 -5.37 -7.68 6.94
C GLY A 4 -4.58 -6.38 6.76
N ILE A 5 -4.90 -5.33 7.51
CA ILE A 5 -4.09 -4.12 7.59
C ILE A 5 -3.19 -4.23 8.80
N LEU A 6 -1.88 -4.17 8.59
CA LEU A 6 -0.85 -4.33 9.61
C LEU A 6 -0.13 -2.99 9.83
N PRO A 7 -0.28 -2.33 10.99
CA PRO A 7 0.57 -1.20 11.34
C PRO A 7 2.05 -1.63 11.42
N VAL A 8 2.96 -0.83 10.85
CA VAL A 8 4.40 -1.15 10.81
C VAL A 8 5.22 0.00 11.39
N GLY A 9 6.02 -0.29 12.40
CA GLY A 9 6.89 0.68 13.07
C GLY A 9 6.13 1.63 13.99
N GLN A 10 6.33 2.94 13.79
CA GLN A 10 5.69 3.97 14.62
C GLN A 10 4.16 3.99 14.44
N PRO A 11 3.41 4.43 15.45
CA PRO A 11 1.96 4.50 15.36
C PRO A 11 1.49 5.28 14.14
N VAL A 12 0.55 4.71 13.41
CA VAL A 12 -0.19 5.38 12.34
C VAL A 12 -1.53 5.82 12.91
N ASN A 13 -1.99 7.01 12.52
CA ASN A 13 -3.27 7.54 12.99
C ASN A 13 -4.40 6.56 12.66
N ALA A 14 -5.12 6.10 13.69
CA ALA A 14 -6.19 5.11 13.57
C ALA A 14 -7.32 5.57 12.63
N SER A 15 -7.64 6.86 12.61
CA SER A 15 -8.66 7.41 11.70
C SER A 15 -8.21 7.28 10.23
N VAL A 16 -6.92 7.52 9.93
CA VAL A 16 -6.38 7.37 8.57
C VAL A 16 -6.46 5.90 8.14
N ILE A 17 -6.01 4.97 9.00
CA ILE A 17 -6.09 3.52 8.70
C ILE A 17 -7.54 3.10 8.49
N GLY A 18 -8.46 3.53 9.35
CA GLY A 18 -9.88 3.17 9.26
C GLY A 18 -10.53 3.65 7.96
N ARG A 19 -10.20 4.86 7.49
CA ARG A 19 -10.70 5.38 6.22
C ARG A 19 -10.12 4.64 5.01
N ILE A 20 -8.83 4.27 5.03
CA ILE A 20 -8.21 3.41 4.00
C ILE A 20 -8.89 2.02 4.00
N GLN A 21 -9.13 1.44 5.18
CA GLN A 21 -9.83 0.17 5.32
C GLN A 21 -11.22 0.19 4.64
N GLU A 22 -12.03 1.21 4.91
CA GLU A 22 -13.36 1.33 4.30
C GLU A 22 -13.27 1.50 2.77
N SER A 23 -12.30 2.29 2.29
CA SER A 23 -12.08 2.45 0.86
C SER A 23 -11.69 1.14 0.17
N LEU A 24 -10.83 0.32 0.77
CA LEU A 24 -10.47 -0.99 0.22
C LEU A 24 -11.69 -1.94 0.11
N LYS A 25 -12.57 -1.94 1.11
CA LYS A 25 -13.83 -2.73 1.06
C LYS A 25 -14.74 -2.30 -0.09
N MET A 26 -14.79 -1.01 -0.38
CA MET A 26 -15.65 -0.47 -1.46
C MET A 26 -15.07 -0.72 -2.85
N ILE A 27 -13.74 -0.64 -3.00
CA ILE A 27 -13.08 -0.67 -4.31
C ILE A 27 -12.88 -2.12 -4.80
N PHE A 28 -12.51 -3.04 -3.90
CA PHE A 28 -12.32 -4.44 -4.27
C PHE A 28 -13.62 -5.25 -4.15
N PRO A 29 -14.03 -6.01 -5.19
CA PRO A 29 -15.26 -6.78 -5.13
C PRO A 29 -15.18 -7.87 -4.05
N LYS A 30 -16.31 -8.10 -3.36
CA LYS A 30 -16.47 -9.20 -2.38
C LYS A 30 -15.33 -9.26 -1.35
N THR A 31 -14.90 -8.10 -0.85
CA THR A 31 -13.73 -7.97 0.04
C THR A 31 -14.15 -7.60 1.45
N THR A 32 -13.55 -8.28 2.42
CA THR A 32 -13.56 -7.87 3.83
C THR A 32 -12.16 -7.40 4.21
N CYS A 33 -12.08 -6.44 5.12
CA CYS A 33 -10.82 -5.86 5.55
C CYS A 33 -10.82 -5.70 7.06
N ILE A 34 -9.77 -6.16 7.74
CA ILE A 34 -9.61 -6.04 9.20
C ILE A 34 -8.30 -5.31 9.53
N ILE A 35 -8.31 -4.51 10.58
CA ILE A 35 -7.08 -3.94 11.15
C ILE A 35 -6.56 -4.93 12.18
N LEU A 36 -5.27 -5.28 12.08
CA LEU A 36 -4.62 -6.21 12.99
C LEU A 36 -4.18 -5.46 14.26
N ASP A 37 -4.46 -6.04 15.43
CA ASP A 37 -4.13 -5.44 16.73
C ASP A 37 -2.62 -5.37 17.01
N LYS A 38 -1.83 -6.18 16.30
CA LYS A 38 -0.37 -6.24 16.45
C LYS A 38 0.31 -5.23 15.52
N THR A 39 1.26 -4.48 16.04
CA THR A 39 2.19 -3.67 15.25
C THR A 39 3.45 -4.47 14.93
N LEU A 40 3.86 -4.50 13.66
CA LEU A 40 5.11 -5.12 13.24
C LEU A 40 6.28 -4.14 13.49
N PRO A 41 7.30 -4.49 14.27
CA PRO A 41 8.50 -3.66 14.39
C PRO A 41 9.27 -3.62 13.06
N ILE A 42 9.86 -2.46 12.73
CA ILE A 42 10.74 -2.34 11.56
C ILE A 42 12.08 -2.99 11.89
N PRO A 43 12.60 -3.91 11.04
CA PRO A 43 13.92 -4.49 11.23
C PRO A 43 15.01 -3.41 11.19
N GLU A 44 15.98 -3.47 12.09
CA GLU A 44 17.08 -2.49 12.15
C GLU A 44 17.90 -2.51 10.85
N GLU A 45 18.11 -3.67 10.26
CA GLU A 45 18.81 -3.87 8.98
C GLU A 45 18.13 -3.19 7.78
N ALA A 46 16.86 -2.81 7.91
CA ALA A 46 16.16 -2.06 6.86
C ALA A 46 16.61 -0.60 6.79
N PHE A 47 17.20 -0.04 7.87
CA PHE A 47 17.58 1.36 7.91
C PHE A 47 18.90 1.64 7.20
N ASN A 48 18.88 2.50 6.19
CA ASN A 48 20.06 3.00 5.51
C ASN A 48 20.45 4.38 6.05
N LYS A 49 21.55 4.44 6.81
CA LYS A 49 22.03 5.67 7.45
C LYS A 49 22.41 6.77 6.44
N ALA A 50 23.00 6.40 5.31
CA ALA A 50 23.43 7.38 4.31
C ALA A 50 22.23 8.05 3.60
N ARG A 51 21.15 7.31 3.41
CA ARG A 51 19.91 7.79 2.78
C ARG A 51 18.91 8.38 3.78
N GLN A 52 19.02 8.07 5.06
CA GLN A 52 18.00 8.35 6.08
C GLN A 52 16.63 7.75 5.70
N GLN A 53 16.64 6.60 5.04
CA GLN A 53 15.47 5.89 4.52
C GLN A 53 15.53 4.40 4.89
N TYR A 54 14.42 3.72 4.75
CA TYR A 54 14.28 2.28 5.02
C TYR A 54 14.11 1.49 3.72
N ASN A 55 14.83 0.39 3.58
CA ASN A 55 14.66 -0.55 2.47
C ASN A 55 13.31 -1.25 2.60
N SER A 56 12.40 -0.96 1.66
CA SER A 56 11.03 -1.48 1.69
C SER A 56 10.98 -2.99 1.49
N THR A 57 11.89 -3.57 0.69
CA THR A 57 11.93 -5.01 0.42
C THR A 57 12.21 -5.81 1.69
N ILE A 58 13.09 -5.30 2.59
CA ILE A 58 13.37 -5.97 3.88
C ILE A 58 12.10 -5.97 4.76
N ILE A 59 11.37 -4.86 4.79
CA ILE A 59 10.11 -4.75 5.55
C ILE A 59 9.03 -5.64 4.92
N LEU A 60 8.92 -5.63 3.59
CA LEU A 60 7.95 -6.45 2.84
C LEU A 60 8.13 -7.94 3.13
N ASN A 61 9.37 -8.43 3.18
CA ASN A 61 9.67 -9.82 3.54
C ASN A 61 9.20 -10.18 4.96
N ARG A 62 9.23 -9.24 5.91
CA ARG A 62 8.68 -9.46 7.26
C ARG A 62 7.15 -9.48 7.25
N ILE A 63 6.52 -8.65 6.42
CA ILE A 63 5.06 -8.68 6.22
C ILE A 63 4.65 -10.00 5.59
N HIS A 64 5.41 -10.50 4.61
CA HIS A 64 5.19 -11.82 4.00
C HIS A 64 5.18 -12.94 5.05
N GLY A 65 6.18 -13.01 5.93
CA GLY A 65 6.19 -13.99 7.02
C GLY A 65 4.94 -13.91 7.90
N CYS A 66 4.46 -12.68 8.21
CA CYS A 66 3.20 -12.51 8.93
C CYS A 66 1.97 -12.98 8.14
N ALA A 67 2.01 -12.93 6.80
CA ALA A 67 0.94 -13.38 5.94
C ALA A 67 0.86 -14.91 5.90
N GLU A 68 2.01 -15.60 5.85
CA GLU A 68 2.07 -17.06 5.88
C GLU A 68 1.57 -17.65 7.21
N GLU A 69 1.84 -16.98 8.34
CA GLU A 69 1.33 -17.38 9.65
C GLU A 69 -0.20 -17.23 9.79
N ARG A 70 -0.85 -16.51 8.87
CA ARG A 70 -2.29 -16.19 8.92
C ARG A 70 -3.02 -16.71 7.69
N GLU A 71 -3.14 -18.02 7.58
CA GLU A 71 -3.83 -18.71 6.46
C GLU A 71 -5.25 -18.19 6.15
N VAL A 72 -5.90 -17.56 7.13
CA VAL A 72 -7.25 -16.99 6.99
C VAL A 72 -7.27 -15.71 6.14
N LEU A 73 -6.13 -15.03 5.98
CA LEU A 73 -6.00 -13.80 5.21
C LEU A 73 -5.47 -14.09 3.81
N ASP A 74 -6.14 -13.55 2.80
CA ASP A 74 -5.69 -13.66 1.42
C ASP A 74 -4.54 -12.68 1.14
N ARG A 75 -4.56 -11.49 1.77
CA ARG A 75 -3.56 -10.42 1.59
C ARG A 75 -3.27 -9.71 2.91
N ILE A 76 -2.05 -9.22 3.07
CA ILE A 76 -1.69 -8.29 4.14
C ILE A 76 -1.10 -7.00 3.55
N LEU A 77 -1.64 -5.87 3.99
CA LEU A 77 -1.15 -4.53 3.68
C LEU A 77 -0.47 -3.95 4.92
N GLY A 78 0.85 -3.80 4.87
CA GLY A 78 1.60 -3.01 5.84
C GLY A 78 1.40 -1.52 5.61
N ILE A 79 1.19 -0.73 6.67
CA ILE A 79 1.13 0.73 6.60
C ILE A 79 2.15 1.31 7.58
N THR A 80 3.04 2.17 7.08
CA THR A 80 4.11 2.80 7.88
C THR A 80 4.17 4.31 7.69
N ASN A 81 4.92 4.99 8.57
CA ASN A 81 5.23 6.43 8.48
C ASN A 81 6.70 6.73 8.15
N VAL A 82 7.53 5.71 7.86
CA VAL A 82 8.94 5.92 7.53
C VAL A 82 9.16 6.11 6.03
N ASP A 83 10.21 6.80 5.65
CA ASP A 83 10.55 7.01 4.25
C ASP A 83 11.15 5.74 3.64
N LEU A 84 10.60 5.29 2.50
CA LEU A 84 10.94 4.03 1.87
C LEU A 84 11.76 4.22 0.60
N PHE A 85 12.66 3.25 0.35
CA PHE A 85 13.37 3.14 -0.92
C PHE A 85 13.52 1.66 -1.34
N VAL A 86 13.73 1.45 -2.63
CA VAL A 86 14.30 0.23 -3.20
C VAL A 86 15.63 0.58 -3.90
N PRO A 87 16.55 -0.37 -4.09
CA PRO A 87 17.74 -0.14 -4.91
C PRO A 87 17.37 0.47 -6.27
N ASN A 88 18.18 1.43 -6.74
CA ASN A 88 18.03 2.15 -8.02
C ASN A 88 16.86 3.17 -8.10
N LEU A 89 16.05 3.34 -7.05
CA LEU A 89 15.07 4.43 -6.97
C LEU A 89 15.39 5.36 -5.80
N ASN A 90 15.03 6.64 -5.96
CA ASN A 90 15.23 7.64 -4.92
C ASN A 90 14.29 7.41 -3.72
N PHE A 91 13.09 6.94 -3.99
CA PHE A 91 12.08 6.57 -2.99
C PHE A 91 11.01 5.71 -3.65
N VAL A 92 10.16 5.10 -2.82
CA VAL A 92 8.91 4.48 -3.23
C VAL A 92 7.79 4.89 -2.27
N PHE A 93 6.56 5.01 -2.77
CA PHE A 93 5.37 5.18 -1.93
C PHE A 93 4.92 3.85 -1.33
N GLY A 94 5.17 2.75 -2.03
CA GLY A 94 4.88 1.41 -1.61
C GLY A 94 5.69 0.38 -2.39
N GLU A 95 5.53 -0.88 -2.01
CA GLU A 95 6.10 -2.06 -2.68
C GLU A 95 5.20 -3.25 -2.39
N ALA A 96 5.00 -4.13 -3.38
CA ALA A 96 4.23 -5.34 -3.22
C ALA A 96 4.85 -6.52 -3.97
N GLU A 97 4.54 -7.72 -3.54
CA GLU A 97 4.75 -8.92 -4.32
C GLU A 97 3.81 -8.94 -5.52
N CYS A 98 4.30 -9.35 -6.69
CA CYS A 98 3.47 -9.35 -7.89
C CYS A 98 3.64 -10.65 -8.72
N PRO A 99 2.70 -11.64 -8.62
CA PRO A 99 1.66 -11.78 -7.61
C PRO A 99 2.21 -12.23 -6.25
N GLY A 100 1.42 -12.05 -5.19
CA GLY A 100 1.79 -12.52 -3.85
C GLY A 100 0.77 -12.17 -2.77
N LYS A 101 1.17 -12.24 -1.49
CA LYS A 101 0.29 -11.99 -0.34
C LYS A 101 0.58 -10.67 0.38
N ALA A 102 1.79 -10.13 0.24
CA ALA A 102 2.25 -8.98 1.02
C ALA A 102 2.34 -7.71 0.20
N ALA A 103 1.93 -6.62 0.80
CA ALA A 103 2.06 -5.26 0.30
C ALA A 103 2.46 -4.32 1.44
N LEU A 104 3.14 -3.23 1.11
CA LEU A 104 3.56 -2.18 2.04
C LEU A 104 3.34 -0.81 1.41
N ILE A 105 2.77 0.14 2.17
CA ILE A 105 2.75 1.55 1.79
C ILE A 105 3.35 2.42 2.90
N SER A 106 3.92 3.55 2.50
CA SER A 106 4.34 4.59 3.42
C SER A 106 3.49 5.85 3.28
N LEU A 107 3.01 6.36 4.41
CA LEU A 107 2.33 7.64 4.48
C LEU A 107 3.31 8.83 4.52
N LYS A 108 4.62 8.60 4.69
CA LYS A 108 5.61 9.66 4.91
C LYS A 108 5.59 10.71 3.79
N ARG A 109 5.77 10.27 2.53
CA ARG A 109 5.79 11.16 1.36
C ARG A 109 4.41 11.45 0.77
N LEU A 110 3.35 10.88 1.35
CA LEU A 110 1.97 11.21 0.97
C LEU A 110 1.43 12.43 1.74
N LYS A 111 2.07 12.77 2.87
CA LYS A 111 1.71 13.93 3.69
C LYS A 111 1.99 15.24 2.94
N PRO A 112 1.02 16.19 2.90
CA PRO A 112 1.27 17.52 2.36
C PRO A 112 2.43 18.25 3.02
N GLU A 113 2.62 18.03 4.33
CA GLU A 113 3.68 18.65 5.13
C GLU A 113 5.09 18.23 4.70
N PHE A 114 5.23 17.05 4.09
CA PHE A 114 6.51 16.61 3.51
C PHE A 114 6.99 17.56 2.39
N TYR A 115 6.06 18.25 1.75
CA TYR A 115 6.29 19.22 0.68
C TYR A 115 6.13 20.68 1.14
N GLY A 116 6.20 20.93 2.45
CA GLY A 116 6.08 22.28 3.02
C GLY A 116 4.67 22.87 2.95
N LYS A 117 3.64 22.07 2.72
CA LYS A 117 2.23 22.52 2.68
C LYS A 117 1.56 22.30 4.02
N THR A 118 0.45 22.99 4.25
CA THR A 118 -0.39 22.80 5.44
C THR A 118 -0.94 21.37 5.51
N ALA A 119 -1.01 20.82 6.72
CA ALA A 119 -1.57 19.51 6.98
C ALA A 119 -3.00 19.40 6.44
N ASN A 120 -3.25 18.30 5.72
CA ASN A 120 -4.57 18.00 5.17
C ASN A 120 -4.80 16.48 5.27
N THR A 121 -5.57 16.09 6.28
CA THR A 121 -5.84 14.67 6.57
C THR A 121 -6.67 14.00 5.46
N ASP A 122 -7.63 14.70 4.87
CA ASP A 122 -8.44 14.12 3.79
C ASP A 122 -7.61 13.84 2.54
N LEU A 123 -6.70 14.76 2.17
CA LEU A 123 -5.75 14.56 1.08
C LEU A 123 -4.78 13.40 1.38
N LEU A 124 -4.31 13.27 2.64
CA LEU A 124 -3.47 12.14 3.05
C LEU A 124 -4.22 10.81 2.92
N ILE A 125 -5.49 10.76 3.33
CA ILE A 125 -6.35 9.57 3.20
C ILE A 125 -6.56 9.22 1.73
N GLU A 126 -6.85 10.21 0.88
CA GLU A 126 -7.03 10.00 -0.56
C GLU A 126 -5.77 9.38 -1.19
N ARG A 127 -4.60 9.99 -0.97
CA ARG A 127 -3.32 9.50 -1.47
C ARG A 127 -2.96 8.11 -0.91
N GLY A 128 -3.17 7.90 0.40
CA GLY A 128 -2.97 6.61 1.07
C GLY A 128 -3.88 5.52 0.51
N THR A 129 -5.13 5.85 0.20
CA THR A 129 -6.07 4.95 -0.47
C THR A 129 -5.57 4.57 -1.86
N LYS A 130 -5.12 5.53 -2.67
CA LYS A 130 -4.58 5.28 -4.01
C LYS A 130 -3.41 4.31 -3.97
N GLU A 131 -2.44 4.54 -3.10
CA GLU A 131 -1.28 3.64 -2.96
C GLU A 131 -1.68 2.28 -2.37
N ALA A 132 -2.58 2.23 -1.38
CA ALA A 132 -3.08 0.96 -0.84
C ALA A 132 -3.78 0.09 -1.91
N VAL A 133 -4.62 0.69 -2.74
CA VAL A 133 -5.29 0.00 -3.86
C VAL A 133 -4.28 -0.43 -4.93
N HIS A 134 -3.27 0.40 -5.23
CA HIS A 134 -2.20 0.11 -6.17
C HIS A 134 -1.41 -1.12 -5.73
N GLU A 135 -0.90 -1.13 -4.50
CA GLU A 135 -0.08 -2.23 -3.99
C GLU A 135 -0.87 -3.53 -3.81
N ILE A 136 -2.13 -3.47 -3.34
CA ILE A 136 -3.00 -4.67 -3.32
C ILE A 136 -3.29 -5.15 -4.74
N GLY A 137 -3.43 -4.25 -5.72
CA GLY A 137 -3.56 -4.60 -7.13
C GLY A 137 -2.38 -5.42 -7.65
N HIS A 138 -1.14 -5.06 -7.26
CA HIS A 138 0.06 -5.85 -7.57
C HIS A 138 0.01 -7.24 -6.96
N THR A 139 -0.42 -7.40 -5.71
CA THR A 139 -0.54 -8.73 -5.09
C THR A 139 -1.50 -9.66 -5.83
N LEU A 140 -2.45 -9.10 -6.58
CA LEU A 140 -3.39 -9.83 -7.43
C LEU A 140 -2.87 -10.05 -8.87
N GLY A 141 -1.59 -9.73 -9.13
CA GLY A 141 -0.91 -9.96 -10.40
C GLY A 141 -1.10 -8.85 -11.45
N LEU A 142 -1.59 -7.67 -11.07
CA LEU A 142 -1.63 -6.54 -11.99
C LEU A 142 -0.26 -5.88 -12.09
N THR A 143 0.16 -5.60 -13.30
CA THR A 143 1.31 -4.74 -13.60
C THR A 143 0.85 -3.28 -13.78
N HIS A 144 1.79 -2.35 -13.90
CA HIS A 144 1.48 -0.95 -14.14
C HIS A 144 0.59 -0.73 -15.38
N CYS A 145 -0.32 0.21 -15.28
CA CYS A 145 -1.24 0.58 -16.36
C CYS A 145 -0.76 1.86 -17.07
N PRO A 146 -0.76 1.91 -18.41
CA PRO A 146 -0.37 3.11 -19.13
C PRO A 146 -1.40 4.27 -19.02
N ASN A 147 -2.63 3.99 -18.57
CA ASN A 147 -3.63 5.03 -18.37
C ASN A 147 -3.31 5.87 -17.13
N PRO A 148 -3.02 7.20 -17.26
CA PRO A 148 -2.59 8.04 -16.15
C PRO A 148 -3.65 8.24 -15.05
N PHE A 149 -4.94 7.99 -15.37
CA PHE A 149 -6.04 8.10 -14.42
C PHE A 149 -6.37 6.78 -13.70
N CYS A 150 -5.78 5.66 -14.13
CA CYS A 150 -5.95 4.37 -13.46
C CYS A 150 -5.13 4.32 -12.18
N VAL A 151 -5.68 3.76 -11.09
CA VAL A 151 -4.92 3.56 -9.85
C VAL A 151 -3.64 2.76 -10.06
N MET A 152 -3.60 1.85 -11.04
CA MET A 152 -2.40 1.06 -11.39
C MET A 152 -1.37 1.84 -12.21
N HIS A 153 -1.55 3.12 -12.46
CA HIS A 153 -0.50 3.94 -13.08
C HIS A 153 0.67 4.13 -12.13
N PHE A 154 1.90 4.02 -12.68
CA PHE A 154 3.12 4.20 -11.88
C PHE A 154 3.30 5.66 -11.47
N SER A 155 3.64 5.90 -10.20
CA SER A 155 3.85 7.25 -9.66
C SER A 155 5.33 7.49 -9.38
N ASN A 156 5.99 8.32 -10.20
CA ASN A 156 7.35 8.81 -9.97
C ASN A 156 7.41 9.98 -8.97
N SER A 157 6.29 10.64 -8.78
CA SER A 157 6.16 11.84 -7.96
C SER A 157 4.78 11.89 -7.30
N ILE A 158 4.63 12.81 -6.34
CA ILE A 158 3.34 13.05 -5.72
C ILE A 158 2.28 13.59 -6.70
N PHE A 159 2.72 14.25 -7.78
CA PHE A 159 1.81 14.75 -8.83
C PHE A 159 1.16 13.61 -9.61
N ASP A 160 1.87 12.51 -9.84
CA ASP A 160 1.31 11.32 -10.49
C ASP A 160 0.27 10.67 -9.58
N THR A 161 0.55 10.58 -8.26
CA THR A 161 -0.43 10.10 -7.27
C THR A 161 -1.65 11.01 -7.19
N ASP A 162 -1.48 12.33 -7.28
CA ASP A 162 -2.59 13.28 -7.28
C ASP A 162 -3.43 13.19 -8.57
N THR A 163 -2.81 12.88 -9.71
CA THR A 163 -3.47 12.77 -11.03
C THR A 163 -4.31 11.51 -11.16
N LYS A 164 -3.80 10.35 -10.72
CA LYS A 164 -4.54 9.10 -10.82
C LYS A 164 -5.76 9.09 -9.88
N GLN A 165 -6.78 8.34 -10.26
CA GLN A 165 -7.94 8.08 -9.40
C GLN A 165 -7.63 6.94 -8.41
N SER A 166 -8.49 6.74 -7.41
CA SER A 166 -8.41 5.57 -6.52
C SER A 166 -9.02 4.30 -7.16
N LEU A 167 -9.59 4.41 -8.35
CA LEU A 167 -10.30 3.34 -9.03
C LEU A 167 -9.48 2.74 -10.18
N PHE A 168 -9.75 1.47 -10.47
CA PHE A 168 -9.23 0.79 -11.65
C PHE A 168 -9.94 1.28 -12.91
N CYS A 169 -9.22 1.42 -14.02
CA CYS A 169 -9.88 1.50 -15.32
C CYS A 169 -10.57 0.17 -15.67
N ASN A 170 -11.50 0.17 -16.61
CA ASN A 170 -12.31 -1.02 -16.98
C ASN A 170 -11.44 -2.26 -17.23
N ARG A 171 -10.31 -2.12 -17.95
CA ARG A 171 -9.39 -3.23 -18.25
C ARG A 171 -8.78 -3.81 -17.00
N CYS A 172 -8.33 -2.97 -16.07
CA CYS A 172 -7.74 -3.41 -14.81
C CYS A 172 -8.78 -4.00 -13.87
N TYR A 173 -9.99 -3.41 -13.83
CA TYR A 173 -11.08 -3.90 -13.00
C TYR A 173 -11.49 -5.35 -13.36
N LEU A 174 -11.63 -5.66 -14.65
CA LEU A 174 -11.95 -7.03 -15.11
C LEU A 174 -10.88 -8.05 -14.66
N LYS A 175 -9.60 -7.64 -14.66
CA LYS A 175 -8.52 -8.51 -14.16
C LYS A 175 -8.63 -8.71 -12.64
N ILE A 176 -8.90 -7.65 -11.87
CA ILE A 176 -9.11 -7.70 -10.42
C ILE A 176 -10.30 -8.62 -10.08
N GLU A 177 -11.43 -8.43 -10.75
CA GLU A 177 -12.62 -9.25 -10.51
C GLU A 177 -12.33 -10.74 -10.73
N LYS A 178 -11.65 -11.08 -11.83
CA LYS A 178 -11.22 -12.47 -12.12
C LYS A 178 -10.25 -12.97 -11.04
N ALA A 179 -9.23 -12.18 -10.66
CA ALA A 179 -8.24 -12.58 -9.65
C ALA A 179 -8.90 -12.84 -8.29
N VAL A 180 -9.79 -11.95 -7.84
CA VAL A 180 -10.52 -12.11 -6.56
C VAL A 180 -11.46 -13.33 -6.58
N ASN A 181 -12.11 -13.61 -7.70
CA ASN A 181 -12.96 -14.80 -7.83
C ASN A 181 -12.16 -16.12 -7.80
N ASN A 182 -10.90 -16.09 -8.20
CA ASN A 182 -10.00 -17.26 -8.20
C ASN A 182 -9.35 -17.53 -6.82
N LEU A 183 -9.49 -16.64 -5.83
CA LEU A 183 -9.01 -16.85 -4.44
C LEU A 183 -9.93 -17.77 -3.59
N ARG A 184 -10.95 -18.36 -4.20
CA ARG A 184 -11.96 -19.19 -3.50
C ARG A 184 -11.77 -20.64 -3.77
#